data_ecd952d60abc76db6fc9dee07aedf76f
#
_entry.id   ecd952d60abc76db6fc9dee07aedf76f
#
_cell.length_a   1.000
_cell.length_b   1.000
_cell.length_c   1.000
_cell.angle_alpha   90.00
_cell.angle_beta   90.00
_cell.angle_gamma   90.00
#
_symmetry.space_group_name_H-M   'P 1'
#
loop_
_entity.id
_entity.type
_entity.pdbx_description
1 polymer ?
#
loop_
_entity_poly.entity_id
_entity_poly.type
_entity_poly.pdbx_seq_one_letter_code
_entity_poly.pdbx_strand_id
1 'polypeptide(L)'
;MKKLEVILAHERLVEINNILHKHGVGGMNFHLIRGRGKTKTESVSPGRGIERYIPEFVIKTKIEVITTDETAGKIIDDILEVMSTGANRSGKIFVYDVIEAYDFASKETGITAL
;
A
#
# COMPACT_ATOMS: atom_id res chain seq x y z
N MET A 1 -0.56 -8.57 16.33
CA MET A 1 -0.92 -7.48 15.41
C MET A 1 0.12 -7.38 14.30
N LYS A 2 -0.31 -7.01 13.11
CA LYS A 2 0.58 -6.83 11.95
C LYS A 2 0.40 -5.45 11.34
N LYS A 3 1.49 -4.86 10.92
CA LYS A 3 1.47 -3.68 10.04
C LYS A 3 1.72 -4.15 8.61
N LEU A 4 0.80 -3.81 7.74
CA LEU A 4 0.97 -3.99 6.31
C LEU A 4 1.44 -2.67 5.71
N GLU A 5 2.54 -2.70 5.00
CA GLU A 5 3.07 -1.60 4.23
C GLU A 5 2.97 -1.96 2.76
N VAL A 6 2.06 -1.31 2.05
CA VAL A 6 1.75 -1.63 0.66
C VAL A 6 2.24 -0.50 -0.23
N ILE A 7 3.15 -0.82 -1.14
CA ILE A 7 3.68 0.14 -2.12
C ILE A 7 3.13 -0.22 -3.48
N LEU A 8 2.46 0.73 -4.13
CA LEU A 8 1.74 0.48 -5.38
C LEU A 8 1.63 1.75 -6.22
N ALA A 9 1.22 1.58 -7.47
CA ALA A 9 0.84 2.70 -8.31
C ALA A 9 -0.37 3.42 -7.72
N HIS A 10 -0.34 4.75 -7.69
CA HIS A 10 -1.40 5.54 -7.06
C HIS A 10 -2.79 5.28 -7.65
N GLU A 11 -2.88 5.00 -8.94
CA GLU A 11 -4.13 4.71 -9.64
C GLU A 11 -4.87 3.49 -9.08
N ARG A 12 -4.15 2.64 -8.35
CA ARG A 12 -4.72 1.42 -7.77
C ARG A 12 -5.09 1.55 -6.29
N LEU A 13 -4.94 2.75 -5.72
CA LEU A 13 -5.26 3.01 -4.32
C LEU A 13 -6.71 2.66 -3.96
N VAL A 14 -7.65 3.00 -4.83
CA VAL A 14 -9.08 2.76 -4.58
C VAL A 14 -9.38 1.26 -4.42
N GLU A 15 -8.74 0.41 -5.21
CA GLU A 15 -8.92 -1.04 -5.11
C GLU A 15 -8.48 -1.57 -3.74
N ILE A 16 -7.35 -1.09 -3.24
CA ILE A 16 -6.85 -1.48 -1.92
C ILE A 16 -7.75 -0.94 -0.81
N ASN A 17 -8.19 0.31 -0.93
CA ASN A 17 -9.12 0.89 0.04
C ASN A 17 -10.42 0.09 0.14
N ASN A 18 -10.96 -0.38 -0.99
CA ASN A 18 -12.14 -1.23 -1.01
C ASN A 18 -11.91 -2.56 -0.29
N ILE A 19 -10.73 -3.16 -0.45
CA ILE A 19 -10.35 -4.38 0.27
C ILE A 19 -10.32 -4.14 1.79
N LEU A 20 -9.73 -3.03 2.21
CA LEU A 20 -9.67 -2.68 3.63
C LEU A 20 -11.07 -2.48 4.23
N HIS A 21 -11.96 -1.82 3.52
CA HIS A 21 -13.36 -1.69 3.94
C HIS A 21 -14.07 -3.04 4.04
N LYS A 22 -13.87 -3.91 3.07
CA LYS A 22 -14.45 -5.25 3.07
C LYS A 22 -14.08 -6.04 4.33
N HIS A 23 -12.88 -5.89 4.82
CA HIS A 23 -12.40 -6.58 6.01
C HIS A 23 -12.61 -5.79 7.31
N GLY A 24 -13.35 -4.69 7.26
CA GLY A 24 -13.69 -3.92 8.45
C GLY A 24 -12.53 -3.13 9.06
N VAL A 25 -11.49 -2.88 8.30
CA VAL A 25 -10.37 -2.05 8.76
C VAL A 25 -10.77 -0.58 8.69
N GLY A 26 -10.87 0.08 9.84
CA GLY A 26 -11.31 1.46 9.92
C GLY A 26 -10.21 2.48 9.66
N GLY A 27 -9.01 2.21 10.13
CA GLY A 27 -7.89 3.15 10.04
C GLY A 27 -6.85 2.74 9.02
N MET A 28 -6.46 3.66 8.16
CA MET A 28 -5.32 3.49 7.27
C MET A 28 -4.70 4.86 6.99
N ASN A 29 -3.42 4.85 6.72
CA ASN A 29 -2.70 6.04 6.29
C ASN A 29 -2.07 5.78 4.94
N PHE A 30 -1.97 6.81 4.13
CA PHE A 30 -1.17 6.73 2.92
C PHE A 30 -0.48 8.05 2.63
N HIS A 31 0.61 7.96 1.88
CA HIS A 31 1.31 9.14 1.38
C HIS A 31 1.98 8.79 0.06
N LEU A 32 2.26 9.83 -0.70
CA LEU A 32 3.01 9.69 -1.95
C LEU A 32 4.49 9.60 -1.64
N ILE A 33 5.16 8.68 -2.32
CA ILE A 33 6.60 8.49 -2.22
C ILE A 33 7.21 8.53 -3.62
N ARG A 34 8.51 8.78 -3.68
CA ARG A 34 9.30 8.61 -4.89
C ARG A 34 10.21 7.43 -4.70
N GLY A 35 10.21 6.51 -5.65
CA GLY A 35 10.99 5.31 -5.50
C GLY A 35 11.41 4.69 -6.82
N ARG A 36 12.37 3.82 -6.71
CA ARG A 36 12.88 3.00 -7.80
C ARG A 36 12.76 1.55 -7.40
N GLY A 37 12.12 0.75 -8.25
CA GLY A 37 12.02 -0.70 -8.06
C GLY A 37 12.82 -1.47 -9.09
N LYS A 38 12.63 -2.79 -9.11
CA LYS A 38 13.24 -3.67 -10.11
C LYS A 38 12.56 -3.56 -11.47
N THR A 39 11.27 -3.22 -11.50
CA THR A 39 10.51 -3.12 -12.74
C THR A 39 11.00 -1.95 -13.57
N LYS A 40 11.25 -2.21 -14.84
CA LYS A 40 11.71 -1.17 -15.76
C LYS A 40 10.64 -0.10 -15.91
N THR A 41 11.03 1.15 -15.73
CA THR A 41 10.16 2.29 -15.90
C THR A 41 9.91 2.56 -17.39
N GLU A 42 8.69 2.96 -17.74
CA GLU A 42 8.38 3.37 -19.09
C GLU A 42 9.03 4.72 -19.41
N SER A 43 9.41 4.89 -20.69
CA SER A 43 9.91 6.16 -21.15
C SER A 43 8.80 7.20 -21.20
N VAL A 44 9.13 8.44 -20.87
CA VAL A 44 8.20 9.56 -20.92
C VAL A 44 8.71 10.65 -21.86
N SER A 45 7.80 11.41 -22.44
CA SER A 45 8.11 12.56 -23.25
C SER A 45 7.61 13.81 -22.52
N PRO A 46 8.51 14.66 -22.01
CA PRO A 46 8.11 15.79 -21.17
C PRO A 46 7.47 16.93 -21.97
N GLY A 47 7.55 16.88 -23.31
CA GLY A 47 6.93 17.89 -24.14
C GLY A 47 7.13 17.60 -25.62
N ARG A 48 6.47 18.43 -26.46
CA ARG A 48 6.54 18.31 -27.90
C ARG A 48 7.93 18.67 -28.41
N GLY A 49 8.54 17.78 -29.20
CA GLY A 49 9.88 18.00 -29.74
C GLY A 49 11.03 17.73 -28.79
N ILE A 50 10.74 17.24 -27.59
CA ILE A 50 11.73 16.86 -26.58
C ILE A 50 11.93 15.35 -26.62
N GLU A 51 13.16 14.89 -26.54
CA GLU A 51 13.48 13.48 -26.53
C GLU A 51 12.82 12.74 -25.33
N ARG A 52 12.45 11.50 -25.55
CA ARG A 52 11.97 10.63 -24.49
C ARG A 52 13.11 10.27 -23.55
N TYR A 53 12.79 10.20 -22.27
CA TYR A 53 13.72 9.72 -21.25
C TYR A 53 13.04 8.70 -20.33
N ILE A 54 13.85 7.91 -19.63
CA ILE A 54 13.37 6.95 -18.65
C ILE A 54 13.65 7.53 -17.26
N PRO A 55 12.62 7.91 -16.49
CA PRO A 55 12.85 8.43 -15.16
C PRO A 55 13.39 7.32 -14.26
N GLU A 56 14.40 7.64 -13.47
CA GLU A 56 14.94 6.70 -12.48
C GLU A 56 13.96 6.52 -11.32
N PHE A 57 13.33 7.61 -10.89
CA PHE A 57 12.37 7.59 -9.79
C PHE A 57 10.97 7.90 -10.29
N VAL A 58 10.00 7.19 -9.75
CA VAL A 58 8.58 7.39 -10.05
C VAL A 58 7.80 7.63 -8.77
N ILE A 59 6.66 8.31 -8.92
CA ILE A 59 5.75 8.53 -7.79
C ILE A 59 4.92 7.27 -7.58
N LYS A 60 4.89 6.82 -6.34
CA LYS A 60 4.08 5.69 -5.89
C LYS A 60 3.32 6.08 -4.63
N THR A 61 2.36 5.28 -4.25
CA THR A 61 1.64 5.41 -2.98
C THR A 61 2.12 4.35 -2.02
N LYS A 62 2.33 4.75 -0.78
CA LYS A 62 2.63 3.85 0.33
C LYS A 62 1.48 3.88 1.31
N ILE A 63 0.83 2.74 1.50
CA ILE A 63 -0.26 2.56 2.45
C ILE A 63 0.29 1.88 3.69
N GLU A 64 -0.11 2.35 4.85
CA GLU A 64 0.16 1.70 6.12
C GLU A 64 -1.16 1.39 6.82
N VAL A 65 -1.32 0.15 7.25
CA VAL A 65 -2.47 -0.30 7.99
C VAL A 65 -2.03 -1.30 9.06
N ILE A 66 -2.61 -1.19 10.24
CA ILE A 66 -2.34 -2.11 11.35
C ILE A 66 -3.63 -2.84 11.68
N THR A 67 -3.54 -4.16 11.78
CA THR A 67 -4.70 -5.01 12.01
C THR A 67 -4.29 -6.29 12.76
N THR A 68 -5.27 -7.15 13.01
CA THR A 68 -4.99 -8.45 13.63
C THR A 68 -4.26 -9.38 12.68
N ASP A 69 -3.59 -10.39 13.20
CA ASP A 69 -2.86 -11.37 12.40
C ASP A 69 -3.80 -12.06 11.38
N GLU A 70 -4.97 -12.47 11.86
CA GLU A 70 -5.96 -13.15 11.01
C GLU A 70 -6.47 -12.27 9.87
N THR A 71 -6.85 -11.04 10.18
CA THR A 71 -7.33 -10.09 9.17
C THR A 71 -6.23 -9.71 8.19
N ALA A 72 -5.00 -9.56 8.66
CA ALA A 72 -3.85 -9.28 7.80
C ALA A 72 -3.68 -10.35 6.71
N GLY A 73 -3.77 -11.62 7.07
CA GLY A 73 -3.69 -12.73 6.12
C GLY A 73 -4.76 -12.65 5.02
N LYS A 74 -6.00 -12.36 5.40
CA LYS A 74 -7.11 -12.21 4.45
C LYS A 74 -6.92 -11.02 3.51
N ILE A 75 -6.46 -9.91 4.04
CA ILE A 75 -6.16 -8.70 3.25
C ILE A 75 -5.05 -8.99 2.24
N ILE A 76 -3.97 -9.63 2.67
CA ILE A 76 -2.85 -9.98 1.79
C ILE A 76 -3.34 -10.84 0.63
N ASP A 77 -4.13 -11.87 0.90
CA ASP A 77 -4.67 -12.76 -0.13
C ASP A 77 -5.49 -11.98 -1.16
N ASP A 78 -6.37 -11.10 -0.71
CA ASP A 78 -7.21 -10.28 -1.58
C ASP A 78 -6.38 -9.30 -2.42
N ILE A 79 -5.38 -8.66 -1.82
CA ILE A 79 -4.48 -7.75 -2.54
C ILE A 79 -3.70 -8.50 -3.62
N LEU A 80 -3.14 -9.65 -3.30
CA LEU A 80 -2.39 -10.45 -4.27
C LEU A 80 -3.27 -10.86 -5.44
N GLU A 81 -4.51 -11.24 -5.19
CA GLU A 81 -5.47 -11.59 -6.24
C GLU A 81 -5.79 -10.38 -7.13
N VAL A 82 -6.19 -9.26 -6.54
CA VAL A 82 -6.56 -8.05 -7.28
C VAL A 82 -5.38 -7.48 -8.07
N MET A 83 -4.20 -7.44 -7.46
CA MET A 83 -3.00 -6.87 -8.09
C MET A 83 -2.34 -7.79 -9.11
N SER A 84 -2.80 -9.04 -9.23
CA SER A 84 -2.30 -9.97 -10.26
C SER A 84 -2.85 -9.66 -11.65
N THR A 85 -3.86 -8.80 -11.76
CA THR A 85 -4.53 -8.43 -13.01
C THR A 85 -4.55 -6.92 -13.19
N GLY A 86 -4.89 -6.48 -14.38
CA GLY A 86 -4.99 -5.06 -14.71
C GLY A 86 -3.64 -4.43 -15.04
N ALA A 87 -3.65 -3.10 -15.19
CA ALA A 87 -2.45 -2.31 -15.44
C ALA A 87 -1.76 -1.92 -14.13
N ASN A 88 -0.50 -1.51 -14.21
CA ASN A 88 0.27 -1.00 -13.06
C ASN A 88 0.33 -1.98 -11.89
N ARG A 89 0.71 -3.23 -12.20
CA ARG A 89 0.80 -4.32 -11.20
C ARG A 89 2.06 -4.29 -10.34
N SER A 90 2.96 -3.35 -10.62
CA SER A 90 4.20 -3.21 -9.86
C SER A 90 3.91 -2.76 -8.43
N GLY A 91 4.48 -3.44 -7.47
CA GLY A 91 4.34 -3.09 -6.06
C GLY A 91 4.75 -4.23 -5.16
N LYS A 92 4.64 -3.98 -3.88
CA LYS A 92 5.03 -4.94 -2.85
C LYS A 92 4.18 -4.75 -1.60
N ILE A 93 4.10 -5.81 -0.82
CA ILE A 93 3.57 -5.78 0.54
C ILE A 93 4.70 -6.19 1.47
N PHE A 94 4.97 -5.36 2.47
CA PHE A 94 5.85 -5.72 3.57
C PHE A 94 5.02 -5.89 4.84
N VAL A 95 5.33 -6.91 5.60
CA VAL A 95 4.60 -7.25 6.82
C VAL A 95 5.54 -7.12 8.00
N TYR A 96 5.11 -6.37 9.00
CA TYR A 96 5.86 -6.14 10.23
C TYR A 96 5.04 -6.62 11.43
N ASP A 97 5.72 -7.18 12.42
CA ASP A 97 5.09 -7.42 13.72
C ASP A 97 4.91 -6.09 14.45
N VAL A 98 3.73 -5.90 15.02
CA VAL A 98 3.43 -4.80 15.93
C VAL A 98 3.30 -5.38 17.32
N ILE A 99 4.23 -5.02 18.19
CA ILE A 99 4.31 -5.60 19.53
C ILE A 99 3.22 -5.02 20.44
N GLU A 100 3.01 -3.71 20.37
CA GLU A 100 2.10 -3.01 21.25
C GLU A 100 1.37 -1.91 20.48
N ALA A 101 0.15 -1.62 20.89
CA ALA A 101 -0.63 -0.48 20.38
C ALA A 101 -1.41 0.11 21.57
N TYR A 102 -1.55 1.42 21.58
CA TYR A 102 -2.25 2.16 22.62
C TYR A 102 -3.14 3.23 21.99
N ASP A 103 -4.36 3.30 22.48
CA ASP A 103 -5.28 4.38 22.08
C ASP A 103 -5.21 5.53 23.10
N PHE A 104 -5.08 6.76 22.62
CA PHE A 104 -4.93 7.92 23.52
C PHE A 104 -6.21 8.23 24.30
N ALA A 105 -7.35 8.13 23.64
CA ALA A 105 -8.63 8.52 24.24
C ALA A 105 -9.15 7.47 25.21
N SER A 106 -9.20 6.21 24.79
CA SER A 106 -9.74 5.13 25.58
C SER A 106 -8.74 4.53 26.56
N LYS A 107 -7.44 4.73 26.32
CA LYS A 107 -6.33 4.07 27.03
C LYS A 107 -6.34 2.54 26.85
N GLU A 108 -7.08 2.04 25.89
CA GLU A 108 -7.06 0.63 25.53
C GLU A 108 -5.71 0.24 24.91
N THR A 109 -5.35 -1.03 25.06
CA THR A 109 -4.07 -1.56 24.61
C THR A 109 -4.29 -2.80 23.74
N GLY A 110 -3.31 -3.07 22.87
CA GLY A 110 -3.36 -4.25 22.01
C GLY A 110 -4.44 -4.15 20.93
N ILE A 111 -5.08 -5.28 20.62
CA ILE A 111 -6.07 -5.36 19.53
C ILE A 111 -7.23 -4.39 19.71
N THR A 112 -7.67 -4.17 20.96
CA THR A 112 -8.78 -3.26 21.24
C THR A 112 -8.43 -1.79 21.02
N ALA A 113 -7.14 -1.46 20.90
CA ALA A 113 -6.67 -0.11 20.57
C ALA A 113 -6.73 0.21 19.07
N LEU A 114 -6.99 -0.79 18.23
CA LEU A 114 -6.97 -0.62 16.77
C LEU A 114 -8.27 -0.04 16.22
#